data_980bb67a3027f50e8b42c1c74da0d5a3
#
_entry.id   980bb67a3027f50e8b42c1c74da0d5a3
#
_cell.length_a   1.000
_cell.length_b   1.000
_cell.length_c   1.000
_cell.angle_alpha   90.00
_cell.angle_beta   90.00
_cell.angle_gamma   90.00
#
_symmetry.space_group_name_H-M   'P 1'
#
loop_
_entity.id
_entity.type
_entity.pdbx_description
1 polymer ?
#
loop_
_entity_poly.entity_id
_entity_poly.type
_entity_poly.pdbx_seq_one_letter_code
_entity_poly.pdbx_strand_id
1 'polypeptide(L)'
;VSPDGALTLRVPPKTLSGSSQALVSHPKTLVLGVGCERGCSPDELIELAERVLEDSTSTGNDSPSWAAQSLVGIFSLNLKADEPAVHALAKHYDVPLRFFSPEELEEETPRLKNPSTMVFQEVGCHGVAEASALRAAGKSGRLLVPKIKSKRATCALAESTETPLLSKLGKPRGILSVVGTGPGSVEWRLSEACEWLQEAQDWVGYELYLELIQDLHQSQKIHSFPMGEESERVRHALDLAAEGKNVALISSGDPGIYALAALVHELLEQE
;
A
#
# COMPACT_ATOMS: atom_id res chain seq x y z
N VAL A 1 27.56 33.80 17.44
CA VAL A 1 26.44 33.63 18.35
C VAL A 1 25.73 34.97 18.35
N SER A 2 24.60 35.09 17.68
CA SER A 2 23.65 36.17 17.97
C SER A 2 23.44 36.15 19.47
N PRO A 3 23.34 37.32 20.15
CA PRO A 3 23.10 37.32 21.59
C PRO A 3 21.93 36.43 22.02
N ASP A 4 21.18 35.97 21.08
CA ASP A 4 19.98 35.20 21.30
C ASP A 4 20.06 33.76 20.82
N GLY A 5 21.18 33.11 20.74
CA GLY A 5 21.36 31.66 20.52
C GLY A 5 20.13 30.81 20.04
N ALA A 6 19.19 31.45 19.36
CA ALA A 6 17.88 30.84 19.01
C ALA A 6 18.05 29.88 17.85
N LEU A 7 17.78 28.60 18.10
CA LEU A 7 17.62 27.60 17.08
C LEU A 7 16.30 27.85 16.35
N THR A 8 16.35 28.00 15.03
CA THR A 8 15.14 28.16 14.21
C THR A 8 14.67 26.77 13.74
N LEU A 9 13.43 26.39 14.06
CA LEU A 9 12.78 25.22 13.47
C LEU A 9 12.02 25.66 12.21
N ARG A 10 12.35 25.03 11.06
CA ARG A 10 11.63 25.21 9.79
C ARG A 10 10.88 23.92 9.44
N VAL A 11 9.59 24.02 9.12
CA VAL A 11 8.69 22.87 8.88
C VAL A 11 8.01 23.02 7.53
N PRO A 12 8.72 23.00 6.39
CA PRO A 12 8.13 23.08 5.07
C PRO A 12 7.89 21.69 4.45
N PRO A 13 6.88 21.53 3.59
CA PRO A 13 6.76 20.35 2.73
C PRO A 13 7.72 20.38 1.54
N LYS A 14 8.46 21.48 1.35
CA LYS A 14 9.47 21.69 0.31
C LYS A 14 10.88 21.42 0.82
N THR A 15 11.77 21.06 -0.10
CA THR A 15 13.19 20.88 0.23
C THR A 15 13.82 22.20 0.69
N LEU A 16 14.45 22.18 1.83
CA LEU A 16 15.27 23.28 2.33
C LEU A 16 16.61 22.74 2.84
N SER A 17 17.67 23.48 2.57
CA SER A 17 18.97 23.19 3.18
C SER A 17 18.98 23.61 4.65
N GLY A 18 19.38 22.70 5.52
CA GLY A 18 19.65 23.03 6.92
C GLY A 18 20.88 23.90 7.07
N SER A 19 20.99 24.62 8.16
CA SER A 19 22.19 25.35 8.55
C SER A 19 22.55 25.03 10.01
N SER A 20 23.72 25.44 10.46
CA SER A 20 24.15 25.25 11.86
C SER A 20 23.21 25.91 12.91
N GLN A 21 22.29 26.75 12.47
CA GLN A 21 21.33 27.46 13.30
C GLN A 21 19.87 27.16 12.94
N ALA A 22 19.61 26.25 11.97
CA ALA A 22 18.26 25.89 11.55
C ALA A 22 18.09 24.37 11.45
N LEU A 23 17.17 23.85 12.24
CA LEU A 23 16.66 22.48 12.10
C LEU A 23 15.53 22.49 11.07
N VAL A 24 15.60 21.59 10.07
CA VAL A 24 14.54 21.38 9.08
C VAL A 24 13.81 20.10 9.43
N SER A 25 12.49 20.19 9.58
CA SER A 25 11.59 19.04 9.74
C SER A 25 10.56 19.07 8.61
N HIS A 26 10.35 17.94 7.97
CA HIS A 26 9.38 17.80 6.88
C HIS A 26 8.07 17.20 7.40
N PRO A 27 6.96 17.98 7.42
CA PRO A 27 5.68 17.47 7.89
C PRO A 27 5.16 16.41 6.92
N LYS A 28 4.58 15.34 7.43
CA LYS A 28 3.94 14.28 6.64
C LYS A 28 2.57 14.74 6.12
N THR A 29 2.56 15.56 5.07
CA THR A 29 1.35 16.17 4.48
C THR A 29 1.21 15.93 2.98
N LEU A 30 2.25 15.44 2.31
CA LEU A 30 2.20 15.18 0.87
C LEU A 30 1.69 13.78 0.58
N VAL A 31 0.80 13.65 -0.38
CA VAL A 31 0.22 12.38 -0.85
C VAL A 31 0.41 12.23 -2.35
N LEU A 32 0.96 11.11 -2.75
CA LEU A 32 1.25 10.81 -4.15
C LEU A 32 0.21 9.82 -4.69
N GLY A 33 -0.58 10.24 -5.66
CA GLY A 33 -1.53 9.40 -6.37
C GLY A 33 -0.95 8.91 -7.68
N VAL A 34 -1.05 7.61 -7.96
CA VAL A 34 -0.46 7.00 -9.15
C VAL A 34 -1.45 6.08 -9.88
N GLY A 35 -1.28 5.98 -11.19
CA GLY A 35 -1.94 5.01 -12.05
C GLY A 35 -0.97 4.55 -13.13
N CYS A 36 -1.06 3.30 -13.56
CA CYS A 36 -0.24 2.78 -14.64
C CYS A 36 -0.99 1.69 -15.43
N GLU A 37 -0.52 1.40 -16.63
CA GLU A 37 -0.94 0.22 -17.37
C GLU A 37 -0.37 -1.05 -16.75
N ARG A 38 -0.98 -2.19 -17.00
CA ARG A 38 -0.46 -3.50 -16.58
C ARG A 38 0.93 -3.74 -17.15
N GLY A 39 1.85 -4.22 -16.30
CA GLY A 39 3.25 -4.46 -16.67
C GLY A 39 4.04 -3.19 -17.00
N CYS A 40 3.68 -2.06 -16.41
CA CYS A 40 4.49 -0.86 -16.46
C CYS A 40 5.86 -1.11 -15.82
N SER A 41 6.93 -0.53 -16.39
CA SER A 41 8.26 -0.63 -15.77
C SER A 41 8.29 0.11 -14.42
N PRO A 42 8.86 -0.49 -13.37
CA PRO A 42 9.10 0.22 -12.11
C PRO A 42 9.88 1.51 -12.30
N ASP A 43 10.93 1.51 -13.11
CA ASP A 43 11.78 2.68 -13.35
C ASP A 43 10.98 3.82 -14.00
N GLU A 44 10.09 3.52 -14.95
CA GLU A 44 9.23 4.52 -15.60
C GLU A 44 8.33 5.24 -14.59
N LEU A 45 7.74 4.50 -13.63
CA LEU A 45 6.87 5.09 -12.61
C LEU A 45 7.67 5.88 -11.57
N ILE A 46 8.87 5.41 -11.20
CA ILE A 46 9.77 6.10 -10.26
C ILE A 46 10.25 7.43 -10.89
N GLU A 47 10.77 7.40 -12.12
CA GLU A 47 11.21 8.62 -12.83
C GLU A 47 10.05 9.64 -12.98
N LEU A 48 8.84 9.14 -13.23
CA LEU A 48 7.65 10.02 -13.31
C LEU A 48 7.35 10.66 -11.95
N ALA A 49 7.44 9.90 -10.86
CA ALA A 49 7.21 10.42 -9.52
C ALA A 49 8.28 11.44 -9.09
N GLU A 50 9.54 11.20 -9.44
CA GLU A 50 10.64 12.16 -9.23
C GLU A 50 10.35 13.48 -9.95
N ARG A 51 9.96 13.43 -11.22
CA ARG A 51 9.55 14.61 -11.99
C ARG A 51 8.39 15.37 -11.35
N VAL A 52 7.40 14.67 -10.78
CA VAL A 52 6.29 15.30 -10.05
C VAL A 52 6.76 16.00 -8.79
N LEU A 53 7.72 15.42 -8.07
CA LEU A 53 8.30 16.05 -6.88
C LEU A 53 9.22 17.23 -7.21
N GLU A 54 9.87 17.21 -8.36
CA GLU A 54 10.72 18.30 -8.87
C GLU A 54 9.90 19.46 -9.48
N ASP A 55 8.62 19.20 -9.80
CA ASP A 55 7.78 20.21 -10.47
C ASP A 55 7.52 21.42 -9.57
N SER A 56 8.25 22.49 -9.85
CA SER A 56 8.14 23.81 -9.22
C SER A 56 7.17 24.76 -9.92
N THR A 57 6.45 24.30 -10.98
CA THR A 57 5.64 25.18 -11.84
C THR A 57 4.52 25.96 -11.12
N SER A 58 4.12 25.50 -9.94
CA SER A 58 3.08 26.18 -9.15
C SER A 58 3.55 27.46 -8.45
N THR A 59 4.86 27.78 -8.43
CA THR A 59 5.41 28.87 -7.59
C THR A 59 6.57 29.67 -8.21
N GLY A 60 6.86 29.50 -9.50
CA GLY A 60 7.94 30.26 -10.20
C GLY A 60 9.26 29.50 -10.28
N ASN A 61 10.13 29.90 -11.25
CA ASN A 61 11.35 29.19 -11.66
C ASN A 61 12.44 29.00 -10.58
N ASP A 62 12.30 29.58 -9.37
CA ASP A 62 13.27 29.47 -8.25
C ASP A 62 12.69 28.76 -7.02
N SER A 63 11.56 28.05 -7.15
CA SER A 63 10.96 27.37 -5.99
C SER A 63 11.60 26.01 -5.73
N PRO A 64 11.94 25.70 -4.46
CA PRO A 64 12.50 24.41 -4.09
C PRO A 64 11.51 23.28 -4.42
N SER A 65 12.01 22.12 -4.82
CA SER A 65 11.25 20.89 -5.08
C SER A 65 10.46 20.42 -3.84
N TRP A 66 9.48 19.56 -4.04
CA TRP A 66 8.75 18.94 -2.94
C TRP A 66 9.61 17.90 -2.22
N ALA A 67 9.60 17.92 -0.91
CA ALA A 67 10.42 17.00 -0.11
C ALA A 67 9.78 15.60 -0.08
N ALA A 68 10.49 14.59 -0.60
CA ALA A 68 10.05 13.21 -0.51
C ALA A 68 9.82 12.75 0.94
N GLN A 69 10.58 13.32 1.89
CA GLN A 69 10.41 13.10 3.33
C GLN A 69 9.04 13.55 3.85
N SER A 70 8.35 14.43 3.13
CA SER A 70 6.98 14.84 3.48
C SER A 70 5.89 13.90 2.95
N LEU A 71 6.24 12.88 2.17
CA LEU A 71 5.26 11.89 1.69
C LEU A 71 4.70 11.08 2.85
N VAL A 72 3.37 11.04 2.92
CA VAL A 72 2.58 10.20 3.84
C VAL A 72 2.51 8.76 3.31
N GLY A 73 2.36 8.62 2.00
CA GLY A 73 2.18 7.36 1.32
C GLY A 73 1.91 7.52 -0.17
N ILE A 74 1.82 6.39 -0.84
CA ILE A 74 1.45 6.24 -2.23
C ILE A 74 0.06 5.63 -2.31
N PHE A 75 -0.77 6.17 -3.19
CA PHE A 75 -2.17 5.82 -3.31
C PHE A 75 -2.53 5.49 -4.76
N SER A 76 -3.31 4.43 -4.95
CA SER A 76 -3.74 4.00 -6.27
C SER A 76 -5.13 3.35 -6.23
N LEU A 77 -5.59 2.87 -7.37
CA LEU A 77 -6.80 2.07 -7.53
C LEU A 77 -6.53 0.62 -7.10
N ASN A 78 -7.49 -0.05 -6.45
CA ASN A 78 -7.39 -1.43 -5.99
C ASN A 78 -7.10 -2.44 -7.12
N LEU A 79 -7.54 -2.17 -8.36
CA LEU A 79 -7.19 -2.97 -9.55
C LEU A 79 -5.67 -2.98 -9.86
N LYS A 80 -4.89 -2.15 -9.18
CA LYS A 80 -3.41 -2.09 -9.28
C LYS A 80 -2.71 -2.63 -8.03
N ALA A 81 -3.45 -3.30 -7.16
CA ALA A 81 -2.90 -3.80 -5.90
C ALA A 81 -1.80 -4.86 -6.07
N ASP A 82 -1.78 -5.54 -7.20
CA ASP A 82 -0.78 -6.55 -7.59
C ASP A 82 0.26 -6.04 -8.61
N GLU A 83 0.25 -4.74 -8.96
CA GLU A 83 1.14 -4.18 -9.97
C GLU A 83 2.55 -3.90 -9.41
N PRO A 84 3.60 -4.61 -9.89
CA PRO A 84 4.95 -4.49 -9.33
C PRO A 84 5.52 -3.08 -9.33
N ALA A 85 5.20 -2.28 -10.37
CA ALA A 85 5.69 -0.91 -10.46
C ALA A 85 5.23 -0.04 -9.29
N VAL A 86 3.98 -0.21 -8.83
CA VAL A 86 3.42 0.58 -7.73
C VAL A 86 4.06 0.17 -6.39
N HIS A 87 4.33 -1.13 -6.21
CA HIS A 87 5.06 -1.64 -5.04
C HIS A 87 6.51 -1.17 -5.01
N ALA A 88 7.20 -1.21 -6.16
CA ALA A 88 8.57 -0.73 -6.28
C ALA A 88 8.68 0.76 -5.94
N LEU A 89 7.71 1.58 -6.37
CA LEU A 89 7.66 3.00 -6.04
C LEU A 89 7.48 3.22 -4.54
N ALA A 90 6.60 2.47 -3.89
CA ALA A 90 6.40 2.57 -2.43
C ALA A 90 7.66 2.18 -1.65
N LYS A 91 8.34 1.13 -2.10
CA LYS A 91 9.63 0.69 -1.54
C LYS A 91 10.73 1.73 -1.77
N HIS A 92 10.79 2.37 -2.94
CA HIS A 92 11.79 3.39 -3.27
C HIS A 92 11.74 4.58 -2.32
N TYR A 93 10.54 5.05 -1.95
CA TYR A 93 10.35 6.16 -1.00
C TYR A 93 10.22 5.72 0.46
N ASP A 94 10.22 4.42 0.74
CA ASP A 94 10.00 3.85 2.07
C ASP A 94 8.72 4.41 2.73
N VAL A 95 7.61 4.34 2.00
CA VAL A 95 6.31 4.83 2.45
C VAL A 95 5.20 3.80 2.23
N PRO A 96 4.13 3.83 3.05
CA PRO A 96 2.98 2.95 2.89
C PRO A 96 2.30 3.09 1.53
N LEU A 97 1.83 1.95 1.00
CA LEU A 97 1.00 1.85 -0.19
C LEU A 97 -0.44 1.52 0.20
N ARG A 98 -1.40 2.28 -0.34
CA ARG A 98 -2.83 2.12 -0.06
C ARG A 98 -3.65 2.21 -1.33
N PHE A 99 -4.78 1.53 -1.35
CA PHE A 99 -5.66 1.42 -2.50
C PHE A 99 -7.08 1.85 -2.15
N PHE A 100 -7.73 2.49 -3.11
CA PHE A 100 -9.13 2.88 -3.05
C PHE A 100 -9.93 2.10 -4.08
N SER A 101 -11.22 1.94 -3.85
CA SER A 101 -12.13 1.37 -4.85
C SER A 101 -12.43 2.39 -5.97
N PRO A 102 -12.94 1.95 -7.15
CA PRO A 102 -13.39 2.86 -8.19
C PRO A 102 -14.44 3.85 -7.70
N GLU A 103 -15.38 3.41 -6.88
CA GLU A 103 -16.47 4.22 -6.34
C GLU A 103 -15.94 5.33 -5.43
N GLU A 104 -14.97 5.00 -4.56
CA GLU A 104 -14.30 6.00 -3.71
C GLU A 104 -13.55 7.05 -4.51
N LEU A 105 -12.93 6.66 -5.63
CA LEU A 105 -12.22 7.59 -6.51
C LEU A 105 -13.17 8.42 -7.36
N GLU A 106 -14.32 7.87 -7.75
CA GLU A 106 -15.33 8.59 -8.52
C GLU A 106 -15.95 9.76 -7.74
N GLU A 107 -16.05 9.65 -6.41
CA GLU A 107 -16.48 10.76 -5.55
C GLU A 107 -15.61 12.03 -5.72
N GLU A 108 -14.35 11.87 -6.13
CA GLU A 108 -13.40 12.97 -6.33
C GLU A 108 -13.51 13.64 -7.72
N THR A 109 -14.32 13.12 -8.64
CA THR A 109 -14.47 13.61 -10.01
C THR A 109 -14.70 15.13 -10.10
N PRO A 110 -15.54 15.77 -9.23
CA PRO A 110 -15.73 17.23 -9.27
C PRO A 110 -14.46 18.05 -8.98
N ARG A 111 -13.44 17.44 -8.38
CA ARG A 111 -12.19 18.10 -7.98
C ARG A 111 -11.03 17.84 -8.95
N LEU A 112 -11.23 16.93 -9.92
CA LEU A 112 -10.19 16.57 -10.89
C LEU A 112 -9.90 17.74 -11.84
N LYS A 113 -8.62 17.93 -12.16
CA LYS A 113 -8.22 18.88 -13.22
C LYS A 113 -8.23 18.24 -14.60
N ASN A 114 -8.01 16.93 -14.66
CA ASN A 114 -7.88 16.17 -15.91
C ASN A 114 -8.77 14.91 -15.89
N PRO A 115 -10.10 15.03 -15.80
CA PRO A 115 -10.98 13.87 -15.87
C PRO A 115 -10.90 13.19 -17.25
N SER A 116 -11.15 11.88 -17.32
CA SER A 116 -11.06 11.09 -18.54
C SER A 116 -12.22 10.10 -18.64
N THR A 117 -13.06 10.26 -19.63
CA THR A 117 -14.14 9.32 -19.93
C THR A 117 -13.64 7.95 -20.36
N MET A 118 -12.46 7.89 -21.03
CA MET A 118 -11.84 6.62 -21.40
C MET A 118 -11.45 5.82 -20.15
N VAL A 119 -10.85 6.46 -19.16
CA VAL A 119 -10.50 5.80 -17.89
C VAL A 119 -11.75 5.35 -17.15
N PHE A 120 -12.84 6.15 -17.19
CA PHE A 120 -14.12 5.74 -16.60
C PHE A 120 -14.68 4.46 -17.24
N GLN A 121 -14.60 4.34 -18.55
CA GLN A 121 -15.06 3.13 -19.27
C GLN A 121 -14.24 1.88 -18.93
N GLU A 122 -12.96 2.05 -18.59
CA GLU A 122 -12.06 0.94 -18.27
C GLU A 122 -12.11 0.52 -16.79
N VAL A 123 -12.21 1.47 -15.87
CA VAL A 123 -12.00 1.21 -14.43
C VAL A 123 -13.08 1.80 -13.52
N GLY A 124 -14.11 2.44 -14.05
CA GLY A 124 -15.25 2.95 -13.27
C GLY A 124 -15.01 4.27 -12.52
N CYS A 125 -13.90 4.97 -12.79
CA CYS A 125 -13.64 6.30 -12.25
C CYS A 125 -13.00 7.22 -13.29
N HIS A 126 -13.28 8.55 -13.24
CA HIS A 126 -12.77 9.50 -14.23
C HIS A 126 -11.29 9.87 -14.09
N GLY A 127 -10.58 9.35 -13.08
CA GLY A 127 -9.15 9.57 -12.94
C GLY A 127 -8.55 8.84 -11.75
N VAL A 128 -7.48 8.08 -11.96
CA VAL A 128 -6.83 7.32 -10.90
C VAL A 128 -5.84 8.19 -10.11
N ALA A 129 -4.84 8.78 -10.77
CA ALA A 129 -3.76 9.47 -10.08
C ALA A 129 -4.24 10.71 -9.29
N GLU A 130 -5.00 11.62 -9.93
CA GLU A 130 -5.53 12.81 -9.24
C GLU A 130 -6.54 12.44 -8.16
N ALA A 131 -7.45 11.49 -8.45
CA ALA A 131 -8.48 11.08 -7.51
C ALA A 131 -7.85 10.42 -6.26
N SER A 132 -6.89 9.52 -6.43
CA SER A 132 -6.18 8.88 -5.31
C SER A 132 -5.45 9.91 -4.45
N ALA A 133 -4.76 10.88 -5.07
CA ALA A 133 -4.10 11.96 -4.35
C ALA A 133 -5.09 12.84 -3.57
N LEU A 134 -6.19 13.26 -4.20
CA LEU A 134 -7.21 14.11 -3.57
C LEU A 134 -7.97 13.37 -2.47
N ARG A 135 -8.33 12.11 -2.68
CA ARG A 135 -8.99 11.27 -1.68
C ARG A 135 -8.12 11.13 -0.43
N ALA A 136 -6.84 10.84 -0.61
CA ALA A 136 -5.89 10.72 0.49
C ALA A 136 -5.60 12.06 1.19
N ALA A 137 -5.58 13.17 0.45
CA ALA A 137 -5.41 14.51 1.02
C ALA A 137 -6.63 15.00 1.82
N GLY A 138 -7.80 14.34 1.62
CA GLY A 138 -9.04 14.70 2.30
C GLY A 138 -9.80 15.86 1.64
N LYS A 139 -10.98 16.19 2.21
CA LYS A 139 -11.89 17.19 1.64
C LYS A 139 -11.27 18.58 1.53
N SER A 140 -10.46 18.98 2.51
CA SER A 140 -9.77 20.28 2.56
C SER A 140 -8.39 20.25 1.87
N GLY A 141 -7.94 19.09 1.43
CA GLY A 141 -6.68 18.93 0.70
C GLY A 141 -6.73 19.56 -0.69
N ARG A 142 -5.59 19.88 -1.25
CA ARG A 142 -5.46 20.50 -2.56
C ARG A 142 -4.49 19.78 -3.47
N LEU A 143 -4.79 19.78 -4.75
CA LEU A 143 -3.88 19.28 -5.77
C LEU A 143 -2.75 20.29 -5.97
N LEU A 144 -1.51 19.86 -5.75
CA LEU A 144 -0.31 20.67 -5.95
C LEU A 144 0.22 20.53 -7.36
N VAL A 145 0.37 19.29 -7.82
CA VAL A 145 0.78 18.95 -9.18
C VAL A 145 -0.33 18.13 -9.81
N PRO A 146 -1.04 18.65 -10.80
CA PRO A 146 -2.01 17.90 -11.59
C PRO A 146 -1.36 16.70 -12.28
N LYS A 147 -2.18 15.78 -12.77
CA LYS A 147 -1.73 14.58 -13.45
C LYS A 147 -0.68 14.84 -14.53
N ILE A 148 0.53 14.38 -14.30
CA ILE A 148 1.58 14.25 -15.31
C ILE A 148 1.55 12.82 -15.85
N LYS A 149 1.86 12.66 -17.15
CA LYS A 149 1.87 11.38 -17.85
C LYS A 149 3.27 11.05 -18.34
N SER A 150 3.61 9.77 -18.29
CA SER A 150 4.64 9.15 -19.11
C SER A 150 4.00 8.33 -20.23
N LYS A 151 4.71 7.38 -20.81
CA LYS A 151 4.15 6.50 -21.83
C LYS A 151 3.05 5.58 -21.28
N ARG A 152 3.26 5.00 -20.09
CA ARG A 152 2.41 3.96 -19.50
C ARG A 152 1.99 4.27 -18.06
N ALA A 153 2.38 5.41 -17.52
CA ALA A 153 2.07 5.78 -16.15
C ALA A 153 1.54 7.20 -16.01
N THR A 154 0.85 7.45 -14.91
CA THR A 154 0.34 8.76 -14.50
C THR A 154 0.64 8.98 -13.02
N CYS A 155 0.99 10.20 -12.65
CA CYS A 155 1.29 10.58 -11.28
C CYS A 155 0.73 11.97 -10.99
N ALA A 156 0.26 12.20 -9.76
CA ALA A 156 -0.23 13.49 -9.28
C ALA A 156 0.15 13.68 -7.81
N LEU A 157 0.37 14.90 -7.38
CA LEU A 157 0.72 15.25 -6.01
C LEU A 157 -0.36 16.14 -5.39
N ALA A 158 -0.79 15.80 -4.19
CA ALA A 158 -1.67 16.65 -3.39
C ALA A 158 -1.10 16.88 -1.99
N GLU A 159 -1.60 17.91 -1.33
CA GLU A 159 -1.25 18.26 0.04
C GLU A 159 -2.49 18.19 0.92
N SER A 160 -2.36 17.51 2.05
CA SER A 160 -3.35 17.53 3.12
C SER A 160 -3.09 18.72 4.05
N THR A 161 -4.14 19.31 4.58
CA THR A 161 -4.05 20.39 5.57
C THR A 161 -3.59 19.91 6.95
N GLU A 162 -3.75 18.62 7.21
CA GLU A 162 -3.34 17.95 8.45
C GLU A 162 -2.59 16.66 8.11
N THR A 163 -1.82 16.11 9.03
CA THR A 163 -1.19 14.80 8.82
C THR A 163 -2.28 13.73 8.71
N PRO A 164 -2.43 13.09 7.54
CA PRO A 164 -3.50 12.12 7.36
C PRO A 164 -3.29 10.87 8.21
N LEU A 165 -4.37 10.34 8.78
CA LEU A 165 -4.34 9.10 9.54
C LEU A 165 -4.46 7.91 8.58
N LEU A 166 -3.34 7.26 8.27
CA LEU A 166 -3.25 6.16 7.30
C LEU A 166 -4.24 5.01 7.54
N SER A 167 -4.54 4.69 8.80
CA SER A 167 -5.51 3.64 9.13
C SER A 167 -6.93 3.91 8.62
N LYS A 168 -7.24 5.16 8.25
CA LYS A 168 -8.53 5.59 7.69
C LYS A 168 -8.50 5.84 6.18
N LEU A 169 -7.35 5.64 5.54
CA LEU A 169 -7.15 5.95 4.12
C LEU A 169 -6.92 4.68 3.32
N GLY A 170 -7.91 4.28 2.54
CA GLY A 170 -7.84 3.12 1.65
C GLY A 170 -7.45 1.83 2.38
N LYS A 171 -7.23 0.78 1.63
CA LYS A 171 -6.81 -0.53 2.17
C LYS A 171 -5.39 -0.85 1.72
N PRO A 172 -4.53 -1.48 2.56
CA PRO A 172 -3.29 -2.07 2.08
C PRO A 172 -3.61 -3.29 1.21
N ARG A 173 -2.64 -3.79 0.44
CA ARG A 173 -2.76 -5.11 -0.17
C ARG A 173 -2.65 -6.17 0.92
N GLY A 174 -3.64 -7.06 1.00
CA GLY A 174 -3.54 -8.26 1.82
C GLY A 174 -2.88 -9.41 1.05
N ILE A 175 -2.35 -10.35 1.79
CA ILE A 175 -1.72 -11.56 1.27
C ILE A 175 -2.30 -12.76 2.00
N LEU A 176 -2.76 -13.76 1.25
CA LEU A 176 -3.08 -15.07 1.80
C LEU A 176 -2.02 -16.08 1.33
N SER A 177 -1.22 -16.56 2.27
CA SER A 177 -0.24 -17.64 2.05
C SER A 177 -0.84 -18.95 2.53
N VAL A 178 -0.98 -19.94 1.63
CA VAL A 178 -1.42 -21.28 2.00
C VAL A 178 -0.18 -22.12 2.29
N VAL A 179 0.04 -22.44 3.56
CA VAL A 179 1.28 -23.03 4.05
C VAL A 179 1.07 -24.44 4.56
N GLY A 180 1.78 -25.41 3.96
CA GLY A 180 1.85 -26.77 4.45
C GLY A 180 3.01 -26.96 5.44
N THR A 181 2.73 -27.63 6.54
CA THR A 181 3.73 -27.88 7.60
C THR A 181 4.56 -29.15 7.38
N GLY A 182 4.39 -29.82 6.23
CA GLY A 182 4.99 -31.14 5.99
C GLY A 182 4.43 -32.23 6.92
N PRO A 183 5.20 -33.28 7.23
CA PRO A 183 4.73 -34.41 8.04
C PRO A 183 4.64 -34.09 9.55
N GLY A 184 4.92 -32.86 9.99
CA GLY A 184 4.70 -32.37 11.35
C GLY A 184 5.97 -32.21 12.21
N SER A 185 7.08 -32.81 11.84
CA SER A 185 8.35 -32.59 12.57
C SER A 185 9.09 -31.37 12.08
N VAL A 186 9.75 -30.64 12.97
CA VAL A 186 10.46 -29.39 12.67
C VAL A 186 11.54 -29.59 11.61
N GLU A 187 12.24 -30.74 11.62
CA GLU A 187 13.32 -31.04 10.70
C GLU A 187 12.87 -31.21 9.25
N TRP A 188 11.58 -31.46 9.02
CA TRP A 188 10.99 -31.64 7.69
C TRP A 188 10.22 -30.44 7.21
N ARG A 189 10.24 -29.36 7.99
CA ARG A 189 9.61 -28.10 7.60
C ARG A 189 10.52 -27.33 6.66
N LEU A 190 9.98 -26.88 5.52
CA LEU A 190 10.74 -26.08 4.56
C LEU A 190 11.09 -24.70 5.15
N SER A 191 12.28 -24.19 4.86
CA SER A 191 12.71 -22.85 5.28
C SER A 191 11.75 -21.76 4.78
N GLU A 192 11.29 -21.87 3.54
CA GLU A 192 10.35 -20.95 2.93
C GLU A 192 9.00 -20.95 3.69
N ALA A 193 8.51 -22.10 4.13
CA ALA A 193 7.29 -22.16 4.95
C ALA A 193 7.48 -21.45 6.30
N CYS A 194 8.66 -21.58 6.91
CA CYS A 194 8.97 -20.86 8.15
C CYS A 194 8.99 -19.36 7.94
N GLU A 195 9.56 -18.87 6.83
CA GLU A 195 9.58 -17.44 6.48
C GLU A 195 8.16 -16.88 6.32
N TRP A 196 7.31 -17.53 5.52
CA TRP A 196 5.91 -17.12 5.35
C TRP A 196 5.11 -17.12 6.66
N LEU A 197 5.34 -18.11 7.55
CA LEU A 197 4.70 -18.17 8.85
C LEU A 197 5.15 -17.02 9.77
N GLN A 198 6.43 -16.67 9.75
CA GLN A 198 6.99 -15.59 10.57
C GLN A 198 6.57 -14.20 10.06
N GLU A 199 6.43 -14.02 8.74
CA GLU A 199 6.00 -12.76 8.13
C GLU A 199 4.49 -12.50 8.25
N ALA A 200 3.68 -13.54 8.49
CA ALA A 200 2.25 -13.41 8.64
C ALA A 200 1.87 -12.65 9.92
N GLN A 201 0.82 -11.86 9.86
CA GLN A 201 0.21 -11.17 11.00
C GLN A 201 -0.82 -12.05 11.71
N ASP A 202 -1.54 -12.84 10.92
CA ASP A 202 -2.62 -13.73 11.39
C ASP A 202 -2.35 -15.15 10.91
N TRP A 203 -2.48 -16.11 11.83
CA TRP A 203 -2.44 -17.54 11.54
C TRP A 203 -3.84 -18.13 11.62
N VAL A 204 -4.27 -18.78 10.55
CA VAL A 204 -5.57 -19.44 10.47
C VAL A 204 -5.35 -20.94 10.24
N GLY A 205 -5.88 -21.80 11.08
CA GLY A 205 -5.63 -23.22 10.96
C GLY A 205 -6.50 -24.10 11.85
N TYR A 206 -6.37 -25.41 11.64
CA TYR A 206 -6.88 -26.41 12.57
C TYR A 206 -5.99 -26.44 13.81
N GLU A 207 -6.59 -26.62 14.97
CA GLU A 207 -5.91 -26.55 16.29
C GLU A 207 -4.60 -27.34 16.34
N LEU A 208 -4.61 -28.60 15.93
CA LEU A 208 -3.41 -29.46 15.97
C LEU A 208 -2.30 -28.96 15.03
N TYR A 209 -2.64 -28.35 13.88
CA TYR A 209 -1.63 -27.82 12.95
C TYR A 209 -1.02 -26.54 13.48
N LEU A 210 -1.78 -25.73 14.19
CA LEU A 210 -1.29 -24.55 14.88
C LEU A 210 -0.35 -24.92 16.04
N GLU A 211 -0.63 -26.00 16.76
CA GLU A 211 0.27 -26.53 17.79
C GLU A 211 1.63 -26.95 17.24
N LEU A 212 1.65 -27.56 16.02
CA LEU A 212 2.90 -28.02 15.39
C LEU A 212 3.87 -26.89 15.00
N ILE A 213 3.41 -25.65 14.96
CA ILE A 213 4.20 -24.48 14.55
C ILE A 213 4.40 -23.45 15.67
N GLN A 214 4.05 -23.82 16.92
CA GLN A 214 4.16 -22.90 18.06
C GLN A 214 5.60 -22.42 18.34
N ASP A 215 6.61 -23.17 17.90
CA ASP A 215 8.01 -22.78 17.96
C ASP A 215 8.34 -21.54 17.13
N LEU A 216 7.52 -21.21 16.11
CA LEU A 216 7.65 -20.02 15.26
C LEU A 216 6.80 -18.85 15.73
N HIS A 217 5.94 -19.04 16.74
CA HIS A 217 5.03 -18.02 17.20
C HIS A 217 5.78 -16.87 17.88
N GLN A 218 5.49 -15.63 17.45
CA GLN A 218 6.05 -14.41 18.03
C GLN A 218 4.90 -13.48 18.48
N SER A 219 4.19 -12.88 17.54
CA SER A 219 3.12 -11.91 17.80
C SER A 219 1.90 -12.14 16.89
N GLN A 220 1.88 -13.22 16.13
CA GLN A 220 0.79 -13.54 15.21
C GLN A 220 -0.52 -13.76 15.97
N LYS A 221 -1.62 -13.24 15.43
CA LYS A 221 -2.94 -13.54 15.96
C LYS A 221 -3.37 -14.93 15.49
N ILE A 222 -3.74 -15.79 16.42
CA ILE A 222 -4.14 -17.17 16.13
C ILE A 222 -5.67 -17.26 16.00
N HIS A 223 -6.13 -17.86 14.90
CA HIS A 223 -7.52 -18.17 14.59
C HIS A 223 -7.63 -19.70 14.43
N SER A 224 -8.11 -20.35 15.48
CA SER A 224 -8.25 -21.81 15.53
C SER A 224 -9.66 -22.23 15.11
N PHE A 225 -9.73 -23.27 14.30
CA PHE A 225 -10.98 -23.87 13.81
C PHE A 225 -10.97 -25.38 14.09
N PRO A 226 -12.13 -25.97 14.40
CA PRO A 226 -12.25 -27.40 14.55
C PRO A 226 -12.13 -28.12 13.21
N MET A 227 -11.97 -29.44 13.26
CA MET A 227 -12.01 -30.31 12.09
C MET A 227 -13.44 -30.31 11.48
N GLY A 228 -13.53 -30.29 10.15
CA GLY A 228 -14.81 -30.28 9.42
C GLY A 228 -15.32 -28.88 9.05
N GLU A 229 -14.64 -27.82 9.49
CA GLU A 229 -15.00 -26.42 9.17
C GLU A 229 -14.01 -25.81 8.17
N GLU A 230 -13.56 -26.58 7.17
CA GLU A 230 -12.55 -26.15 6.19
C GLU A 230 -13.03 -24.91 5.40
N SER A 231 -14.28 -24.91 4.94
CA SER A 231 -14.83 -23.78 4.16
C SER A 231 -14.92 -22.49 4.96
N GLU A 232 -15.32 -22.58 6.22
CA GLU A 232 -15.41 -21.41 7.11
C GLU A 232 -14.03 -20.87 7.45
N ARG A 233 -13.07 -21.75 7.69
CA ARG A 233 -11.67 -21.42 7.92
C ARG A 233 -11.05 -20.69 6.73
N VAL A 234 -11.29 -21.19 5.50
CA VAL A 234 -10.80 -20.54 4.28
C VAL A 234 -11.46 -19.19 4.06
N ARG A 235 -12.81 -19.07 4.22
CA ARG A 235 -13.49 -17.77 4.12
C ARG A 235 -12.95 -16.77 5.12
N HIS A 236 -12.77 -17.18 6.38
CA HIS A 236 -12.21 -16.31 7.39
C HIS A 236 -10.79 -15.81 7.03
N ALA A 237 -9.95 -16.69 6.47
CA ALA A 237 -8.60 -16.30 6.02
C ALA A 237 -8.65 -15.34 4.82
N LEU A 238 -9.57 -15.54 3.88
CA LEU A 238 -9.82 -14.64 2.75
C LEU A 238 -10.33 -13.27 3.22
N ASP A 239 -11.27 -13.22 4.15
CA ASP A 239 -11.79 -11.98 4.74
C ASP A 239 -10.69 -11.16 5.40
N LEU A 240 -9.82 -11.80 6.19
CA LEU A 240 -8.67 -11.15 6.81
C LEU A 240 -7.71 -10.58 5.77
N ALA A 241 -7.44 -11.35 4.70
CA ALA A 241 -6.60 -10.87 3.60
C ALA A 241 -7.28 -9.72 2.83
N ALA A 242 -8.61 -9.76 2.62
CA ALA A 242 -9.37 -8.67 2.01
C ALA A 242 -9.36 -7.39 2.86
N GLU A 243 -9.19 -7.51 4.18
CA GLU A 243 -8.93 -6.37 5.07
C GLU A 243 -7.52 -5.77 4.92
N GLY A 244 -6.65 -6.41 4.14
CA GLY A 244 -5.29 -5.97 3.89
C GLY A 244 -4.24 -6.55 4.85
N LYS A 245 -4.56 -7.67 5.51
CA LYS A 245 -3.63 -8.36 6.40
C LYS A 245 -2.78 -9.38 5.67
N ASN A 246 -1.62 -9.68 6.23
CA ASN A 246 -0.78 -10.79 5.81
C ASN A 246 -1.17 -12.04 6.61
N VAL A 247 -1.81 -13.01 5.95
CA VAL A 247 -2.45 -14.16 6.57
C VAL A 247 -1.78 -15.46 6.12
N ALA A 248 -1.43 -16.33 7.05
CA ALA A 248 -1.04 -17.70 6.77
C ALA A 248 -2.21 -18.65 7.07
N LEU A 249 -2.69 -19.35 6.03
CA LEU A 249 -3.64 -20.45 6.15
C LEU A 249 -2.87 -21.76 6.23
N ILE A 250 -2.94 -22.41 7.38
CA ILE A 250 -2.07 -23.54 7.75
C ILE A 250 -2.76 -24.87 7.52
N SER A 251 -2.08 -25.78 6.83
CA SER A 251 -2.48 -27.15 6.66
C SER A 251 -1.34 -28.12 7.00
N SER A 252 -1.66 -29.39 7.22
CA SER A 252 -0.63 -30.45 7.30
C SER A 252 -0.24 -30.90 5.89
N GLY A 253 0.92 -31.53 5.76
CA GLY A 253 1.41 -32.08 4.49
C GLY A 253 1.64 -30.99 3.43
N ASP A 254 1.26 -31.29 2.19
CA ASP A 254 1.29 -30.38 1.04
C ASP A 254 -0.09 -29.74 0.87
N PRO A 255 -0.19 -28.40 0.87
CA PRO A 255 -1.48 -27.71 0.76
C PRO A 255 -2.14 -27.85 -0.62
N GLY A 256 -1.43 -28.29 -1.65
CA GLY A 256 -1.94 -28.54 -2.99
C GLY A 256 -2.52 -29.93 -3.21
N ILE A 257 -2.23 -30.90 -2.32
CA ILE A 257 -2.65 -32.29 -2.49
C ILE A 257 -3.86 -32.60 -1.59
N TYR A 258 -5.07 -32.61 -2.18
CA TYR A 258 -6.33 -32.86 -1.46
C TYR A 258 -6.52 -31.96 -0.22
N ALA A 259 -6.04 -30.72 -0.31
CA ALA A 259 -5.97 -29.80 0.82
C ALA A 259 -6.54 -28.43 0.50
N LEU A 260 -6.30 -27.47 1.41
CA LEU A 260 -6.96 -26.17 1.43
C LEU A 260 -6.72 -25.29 0.21
N ALA A 261 -5.63 -25.47 -0.55
CA ALA A 261 -5.34 -24.65 -1.72
C ALA A 261 -6.43 -24.78 -2.82
N ALA A 262 -6.93 -25.97 -3.08
CA ALA A 262 -8.02 -26.18 -4.02
C ALA A 262 -9.31 -25.48 -3.55
N LEU A 263 -9.64 -25.57 -2.26
CA LEU A 263 -10.82 -24.92 -1.68
C LEU A 263 -10.70 -23.38 -1.70
N VAL A 264 -9.49 -22.81 -1.53
CA VAL A 264 -9.26 -21.36 -1.69
C VAL A 264 -9.64 -20.92 -3.11
N HIS A 265 -9.17 -21.64 -4.14
CA HIS A 265 -9.50 -21.31 -5.53
C HIS A 265 -11.00 -21.46 -5.82
N GLU A 266 -11.62 -22.54 -5.32
CA GLU A 266 -13.05 -22.75 -5.48
C GLU A 266 -13.88 -21.60 -4.88
N LEU A 267 -13.55 -21.16 -3.69
CA LEU A 267 -14.28 -20.07 -3.02
C LEU A 267 -14.04 -18.71 -3.69
N LEU A 268 -12.84 -18.45 -4.22
CA LEU A 268 -12.56 -17.23 -4.98
C LEU A 268 -13.30 -17.16 -6.33
N GLU A 269 -13.66 -18.31 -6.92
CA GLU A 269 -14.45 -18.35 -8.16
C GLU A 269 -15.95 -18.15 -7.92
N GLN A 270 -16.43 -18.30 -6.68
CA GLN A 270 -17.84 -18.14 -6.30
C GLN A 270 -18.21 -16.71 -5.90
N GLU A 271 -17.23 -15.83 -5.63
CA GLU A 271 -17.40 -14.40 -5.33
C GLU A 271 -17.24 -13.53 -6.58
#